data_f05d2127ae2f32db3d407fdfe5284bbc
#
_entry.id   f05d2127ae2f32db3d407fdfe5284bbc
#
_cell.length_a   1.000
_cell.length_b   1.000
_cell.length_c   1.000
_cell.angle_alpha   90.00
_cell.angle_beta   90.00
_cell.angle_gamma   90.00
#
_symmetry.space_group_name_H-M   'P 1'
#
loop_
_entity.id
_entity.type
_entity.pdbx_description
1 polymer ?
#
loop_
_entity_poly.entity_id
_entity_poly.type
_entity_poly.pdbx_seq_one_letter_code
_entity_poly.pdbx_strand_id
1 'polypeptide(L)'
;DSALKESIYLSTFAKKIYLIHRRNEFRGALNLQENVKANPKIEIFTPYVLNTINGNEKIDNVEIKNVLTNETKILNVSGIFPFIGSSPSTYFLKNLNLEYLNGYIKVDDNFKTNIKNVYAVGDVINSNLRQIVTACSSGAIAAQDISNNNN
;
A
#
# COMPACT_ATOMS: atom_id res chain seq x y z
N ASP A 1 -0.49 -7.80 5.38
CA ASP A 1 0.65 -7.80 6.34
C ASP A 1 0.99 -6.39 6.84
N SER A 2 1.07 -5.38 5.97
CA SER A 2 1.48 -4.02 6.38
C SER A 2 0.60 -3.46 7.50
N ALA A 3 -0.73 -3.47 7.34
CA ALA A 3 -1.65 -2.97 8.36
C ALA A 3 -1.49 -3.68 9.73
N LEU A 4 -1.24 -5.00 9.73
CA LEU A 4 -1.02 -5.75 10.96
C LEU A 4 0.30 -5.34 11.65
N LYS A 5 1.41 -5.26 10.90
CA LYS A 5 2.72 -4.83 11.43
C LYS A 5 2.65 -3.42 11.97
N GLU A 6 2.09 -2.50 11.20
CA GLU A 6 2.01 -1.10 11.58
C GLU A 6 1.05 -0.87 12.75
N SER A 7 -0.04 -1.63 12.89
CA SER A 7 -0.91 -1.53 14.05
C SER A 7 -0.19 -1.95 15.34
N ILE A 8 0.64 -2.99 15.29
CA ILE A 8 1.48 -3.40 16.43
C ILE A 8 2.50 -2.29 16.76
N TYR A 9 3.19 -1.76 15.75
CA TYR A 9 4.17 -0.69 15.95
C TYR A 9 3.51 0.57 16.52
N LEU A 10 2.42 1.04 15.93
CA LEU A 10 1.68 2.22 16.39
C LEU A 10 1.12 2.04 17.80
N SER A 11 0.83 0.81 18.25
CA SER A 11 0.35 0.55 19.61
C SER A 11 1.38 0.90 20.70
N THR A 12 2.65 1.05 20.33
CA THR A 12 3.70 1.51 21.26
C THR A 12 3.56 2.99 21.62
N PHE A 13 2.98 3.80 20.73
CA PHE A 13 2.80 5.26 20.90
C PHE A 13 1.36 5.65 21.21
N ALA A 14 0.40 4.99 20.58
CA ALA A 14 -1.01 5.31 20.69
C ALA A 14 -1.62 4.75 21.99
N LYS A 15 -2.64 5.42 22.49
CA LYS A 15 -3.47 4.93 23.60
C LYS A 15 -4.37 3.78 23.15
N LYS A 16 -4.91 3.90 21.94
CA LYS A 16 -5.83 2.93 21.34
C LYS A 16 -5.69 2.95 19.82
N ILE A 17 -5.85 1.79 19.21
CA ILE A 17 -5.85 1.59 17.75
C ILE A 17 -7.12 0.86 17.35
N TYR A 18 -7.75 1.35 16.32
CA TYR A 18 -8.85 0.69 15.62
C TYR A 18 -8.33 0.13 14.30
N LEU A 19 -8.24 -1.20 14.20
CA LEU A 19 -7.84 -1.87 12.97
C LEU A 19 -9.08 -2.23 12.17
N ILE A 20 -9.27 -1.55 11.05
CA ILE A 20 -10.45 -1.71 10.21
C ILE A 20 -10.08 -2.56 8.99
N HIS A 21 -10.83 -3.63 8.72
CA HIS A 21 -10.61 -4.50 7.59
C HIS A 21 -11.92 -4.90 6.91
N ARG A 22 -11.97 -4.78 5.57
CA ARG A 22 -13.19 -5.00 4.76
C ARG A 22 -13.68 -6.45 4.66
N ARG A 23 -12.88 -7.43 5.08
CA ARG A 23 -13.20 -8.86 5.05
C ARG A 23 -13.23 -9.41 6.46
N ASN A 24 -13.91 -10.55 6.65
CA ASN A 24 -13.92 -11.22 7.95
C ASN A 24 -12.54 -11.75 8.35
N GLU A 25 -11.73 -12.15 7.38
CA GLU A 25 -10.44 -12.77 7.61
C GLU A 25 -9.29 -11.92 7.07
N PHE A 26 -8.19 -11.88 7.82
CA PHE A 26 -6.95 -11.29 7.39
C PHE A 26 -6.19 -12.24 6.46
N ARG A 27 -5.48 -11.68 5.48
CA ARG A 27 -4.59 -12.42 4.58
C ARG A 27 -3.14 -12.43 5.06
N GLY A 28 -2.81 -11.75 6.14
CA GLY A 28 -1.47 -11.62 6.66
C GLY A 28 -0.99 -12.88 7.39
N ALA A 29 0.30 -12.92 7.71
CA ALA A 29 0.93 -14.02 8.41
C ALA A 29 0.25 -14.31 9.76
N LEU A 30 0.08 -15.58 10.12
CA LEU A 30 -0.66 -16.00 11.31
C LEU A 30 -0.10 -15.40 12.60
N ASN A 31 1.22 -15.38 12.75
CA ASN A 31 1.89 -14.80 13.92
C ASN A 31 1.57 -13.31 14.11
N LEU A 32 1.43 -12.54 13.02
CA LEU A 32 1.02 -11.14 13.09
C LEU A 32 -0.44 -10.99 13.52
N GLN A 33 -1.31 -11.88 13.04
CA GLN A 33 -2.73 -11.88 13.44
C GLN A 33 -2.87 -12.20 14.92
N GLU A 34 -2.11 -13.16 15.44
CA GLU A 34 -2.10 -13.53 16.87
C GLU A 34 -1.61 -12.36 17.74
N ASN A 35 -0.51 -11.71 17.34
CA ASN A 35 0.03 -10.55 18.05
C ASN A 35 -0.96 -9.38 18.09
N VAL A 36 -1.67 -9.12 17.00
CA VAL A 36 -2.71 -8.07 16.95
C VAL A 36 -3.88 -8.42 17.86
N LYS A 37 -4.35 -9.68 17.83
CA LYS A 37 -5.46 -10.13 18.67
C LYS A 37 -5.12 -10.12 20.16
N ALA A 38 -3.87 -10.40 20.51
CA ALA A 38 -3.39 -10.39 21.89
C ALA A 38 -3.12 -8.99 22.45
N ASN A 39 -3.05 -7.96 21.59
CA ASN A 39 -2.72 -6.61 22.02
C ASN A 39 -3.95 -5.87 22.55
N PRO A 40 -4.02 -5.53 23.87
CA PRO A 40 -5.21 -4.91 24.47
C PRO A 40 -5.48 -3.49 23.96
N LYS A 41 -4.51 -2.86 23.31
CA LYS A 41 -4.69 -1.53 22.71
C LYS A 41 -5.30 -1.57 21.33
N ILE A 42 -5.38 -2.75 20.67
CA ILE A 42 -5.88 -2.90 19.31
C ILE A 42 -7.29 -3.48 19.32
N GLU A 43 -8.24 -2.72 18.84
CA GLU A 43 -9.61 -3.17 18.62
C GLU A 43 -9.82 -3.41 17.11
N ILE A 44 -10.33 -4.60 16.76
CA ILE A 44 -10.49 -5.04 15.39
C ILE A 44 -11.94 -4.86 14.95
N PHE A 45 -12.14 -4.19 13.82
CA PHE A 45 -13.43 -4.06 13.15
C PHE A 45 -13.40 -4.79 11.80
N THR A 46 -14.09 -5.92 11.74
CA THR A 46 -14.30 -6.71 10.51
C THR A 46 -15.77 -7.11 10.41
N PRO A 47 -16.39 -7.13 9.27
CA PRO A 47 -15.98 -6.59 7.98
C PRO A 47 -16.45 -5.12 7.84
N TYR A 48 -15.57 -4.19 8.07
CA TYR A 48 -15.86 -2.76 8.02
C TYR A 48 -14.95 -2.02 7.03
N VAL A 49 -15.45 -0.90 6.52
CA VAL A 49 -14.70 0.08 5.71
C VAL A 49 -14.84 1.46 6.32
N LEU A 50 -13.87 2.32 6.04
CA LEU A 50 -13.97 3.73 6.33
C LEU A 50 -15.06 4.34 5.42
N ASN A 51 -16.05 5.01 6.01
CA ASN A 51 -17.13 5.65 5.29
C ASN A 51 -16.94 7.17 5.19
N THR A 52 -16.71 7.83 6.34
CA THR A 52 -16.56 9.29 6.39
C THR A 52 -15.47 9.65 7.39
N ILE A 53 -14.77 10.74 7.11
CA ILE A 53 -13.82 11.39 8.01
C ILE A 53 -14.40 12.73 8.40
N ASN A 54 -14.53 12.98 9.70
CA ASN A 54 -15.08 14.22 10.23
C ASN A 54 -14.01 14.99 11.01
N GLY A 55 -14.04 16.31 10.88
CA GLY A 55 -13.13 17.25 11.50
C GLY A 55 -12.95 18.48 10.60
N ASN A 56 -12.32 19.51 11.12
CA ASN A 56 -11.99 20.71 10.35
C ASN A 56 -10.47 20.81 10.14
N GLU A 57 -9.74 21.45 11.06
CA GLU A 57 -8.27 21.52 11.02
C GLU A 57 -7.59 20.20 11.44
N LYS A 58 -8.30 19.40 12.22
CA LYS A 58 -7.86 18.09 12.72
C LYS A 58 -8.98 17.08 12.56
N ILE A 59 -8.61 15.82 12.60
CA ILE A 59 -9.57 14.72 12.61
C ILE A 59 -10.17 14.62 14.01
N ASP A 60 -11.50 14.66 14.10
CA ASP A 60 -12.24 14.47 15.36
C ASP A 60 -12.71 13.01 15.49
N ASN A 61 -13.30 12.49 14.44
CA ASN A 61 -13.79 11.13 14.41
C ASN A 61 -13.88 10.59 12.96
N VAL A 62 -14.10 9.30 12.87
CA VAL A 62 -14.42 8.63 11.61
C VAL A 62 -15.71 7.84 11.77
N GLU A 63 -16.48 7.77 10.70
CA GLU A 63 -17.56 6.82 10.57
C GLU A 63 -17.06 5.60 9.81
N ILE A 64 -17.23 4.42 10.39
CA ILE A 64 -16.99 3.14 9.72
C ILE A 64 -18.31 2.46 9.41
N LYS A 65 -18.36 1.69 8.32
CA LYS A 65 -19.55 1.00 7.84
C LYS A 65 -19.29 -0.48 7.68
N ASN A 66 -20.16 -1.31 8.24
CA ASN A 66 -20.15 -2.75 8.00
C ASN A 66 -20.58 -3.04 6.55
N VAL A 67 -19.76 -3.80 5.81
CA VAL A 67 -20.02 -4.06 4.39
C VAL A 67 -21.15 -5.06 4.13
N LEU A 68 -21.58 -5.81 5.15
CA LEU A 68 -22.66 -6.80 5.05
C LEU A 68 -24.00 -6.26 5.55
N THR A 69 -23.98 -5.58 6.70
CA THR A 69 -25.22 -5.13 7.37
C THR A 69 -25.56 -3.67 7.08
N ASN A 70 -24.62 -2.88 6.53
CA ASN A 70 -24.67 -1.43 6.38
C ASN A 70 -24.75 -0.65 7.71
N GLU A 71 -24.60 -1.31 8.85
CA GLU A 71 -24.49 -0.65 10.15
C GLU A 71 -23.29 0.30 10.17
N THR A 72 -23.48 1.50 10.73
CA THR A 72 -22.41 2.48 10.90
C THR A 72 -22.01 2.63 12.37
N LYS A 73 -20.74 2.97 12.62
CA LYS A 73 -20.20 3.28 13.94
C LYS A 73 -19.29 4.48 13.84
N ILE A 74 -19.34 5.35 14.87
CA ILE A 74 -18.45 6.50 14.99
C ILE A 74 -17.32 6.14 15.95
N LEU A 75 -16.08 6.38 15.51
CA LEU A 75 -14.88 6.16 16.30
C LEU A 75 -14.13 7.50 16.46
N ASN A 76 -13.88 7.92 17.69
CA ASN A 76 -13.08 9.11 17.98
C ASN A 76 -11.61 8.77 17.76
N VAL A 77 -10.95 9.46 16.83
CA VAL A 77 -9.56 9.22 16.43
C VAL A 77 -8.86 10.53 16.16
N SER A 78 -7.55 10.56 16.37
CA SER A 78 -6.70 11.72 16.10
C SER A 78 -5.83 11.54 14.84
N GLY A 79 -5.88 10.37 14.19
CA GLY A 79 -5.11 10.06 12.99
C GLY A 79 -5.62 8.83 12.27
N ILE A 80 -5.36 8.77 10.97
CA ILE A 80 -5.71 7.66 10.09
C ILE A 80 -4.48 7.24 9.31
N PHE A 81 -4.24 5.93 9.25
CA PHE A 81 -3.11 5.33 8.54
C PHE A 81 -3.66 4.34 7.50
N PRO A 82 -3.76 4.72 6.21
CA PRO A 82 -4.29 3.85 5.17
C PRO A 82 -3.24 2.83 4.70
N PHE A 83 -3.46 1.55 4.99
CA PHE A 83 -2.68 0.41 4.51
C PHE A 83 -3.54 -0.50 3.63
N ILE A 84 -4.13 0.09 2.59
CA ILE A 84 -5.09 -0.58 1.70
C ILE A 84 -4.46 -1.15 0.43
N GLY A 85 -3.13 -1.13 0.35
CA GLY A 85 -2.33 -1.47 -0.82
C GLY A 85 -1.97 -0.23 -1.64
N SER A 86 -1.15 -0.44 -2.64
CA SER A 86 -0.74 0.59 -3.60
C SER A 86 -0.97 0.12 -5.03
N SER A 87 -1.19 1.04 -5.91
CA SER A 87 -1.19 0.84 -7.35
C SER A 87 -0.18 1.79 -8.00
N PRO A 88 0.48 1.38 -9.07
CA PRO A 88 1.44 2.26 -9.74
C PRO A 88 0.72 3.47 -10.36
N SER A 89 1.30 4.66 -10.20
CA SER A 89 0.73 5.89 -10.74
C SER A 89 1.16 6.06 -12.22
N THR A 90 0.63 5.22 -13.09
CA THR A 90 0.99 5.16 -14.52
C THR A 90 -0.06 5.76 -15.45
N TYR A 91 -1.10 6.38 -14.92
CA TYR A 91 -2.23 6.91 -15.71
C TYR A 91 -1.79 7.93 -16.78
N PHE A 92 -0.78 8.74 -16.52
CA PHE A 92 -0.24 9.73 -17.48
C PHE A 92 0.42 9.07 -18.70
N LEU A 93 0.76 7.78 -18.64
CA LEU A 93 1.38 6.99 -19.71
C LEU A 93 0.35 6.25 -20.58
N LYS A 94 -0.96 6.44 -20.36
CA LYS A 94 -2.02 5.71 -21.05
C LYS A 94 -2.01 5.80 -22.57
N ASN A 95 -1.41 6.88 -23.12
CA ASN A 95 -1.29 7.10 -24.55
C ASN A 95 -0.05 6.41 -25.17
N LEU A 96 0.80 5.81 -24.35
CA LEU A 96 1.92 4.98 -24.78
C LEU A 96 1.48 3.51 -24.79
N ASN A 97 1.83 2.78 -25.85
CA ASN A 97 1.56 1.36 -25.96
C ASN A 97 2.52 0.53 -25.11
N LEU A 98 2.63 0.85 -23.81
CA LEU A 98 3.44 0.10 -22.86
C LEU A 98 2.77 -1.24 -22.53
N GLU A 99 3.57 -2.28 -22.37
CA GLU A 99 3.11 -3.55 -21.81
C GLU A 99 3.06 -3.49 -20.29
N TYR A 100 2.00 -4.08 -19.73
CA TYR A 100 1.78 -4.14 -18.28
C TYR A 100 1.65 -5.59 -17.82
N LEU A 101 2.14 -5.85 -16.62
CA LEU A 101 1.90 -7.10 -15.89
C LEU A 101 1.34 -6.78 -14.50
N ASN A 102 0.15 -7.27 -14.20
CA ASN A 102 -0.56 -6.98 -12.95
C ASN A 102 -0.73 -5.47 -12.64
N GLY A 103 -0.87 -4.64 -13.67
CA GLY A 103 -1.00 -3.18 -13.55
C GLY A 103 0.33 -2.42 -13.45
N TYR A 104 1.47 -3.10 -13.38
CA TYR A 104 2.82 -2.53 -13.36
C TYR A 104 3.46 -2.61 -14.75
N ILE A 105 4.35 -1.66 -15.05
CA ILE A 105 5.07 -1.66 -16.33
C ILE A 105 5.97 -2.90 -16.40
N LYS A 106 5.84 -3.65 -17.49
CA LYS A 106 6.68 -4.80 -17.79
C LYS A 106 8.02 -4.31 -18.36
N VAL A 107 9.11 -4.84 -17.84
CA VAL A 107 10.47 -4.54 -18.29
C VAL A 107 11.29 -5.81 -18.39
N ASP A 108 12.40 -5.75 -19.14
CA ASP A 108 13.45 -6.78 -19.18
C ASP A 108 14.42 -6.63 -17.99
N ASP A 109 15.48 -7.45 -17.97
CA ASP A 109 16.49 -7.47 -16.91
C ASP A 109 17.34 -6.17 -16.89
N ASN A 110 17.35 -5.40 -17.96
CA ASN A 110 18.00 -4.08 -18.06
C ASN A 110 17.02 -2.92 -17.87
N PHE A 111 15.78 -3.22 -17.46
CA PHE A 111 14.70 -2.25 -17.23
C PHE A 111 14.21 -1.54 -18.49
N LYS A 112 14.42 -2.14 -19.68
CA LYS A 112 13.83 -1.66 -20.94
C LYS A 112 12.37 -2.03 -21.00
N THR A 113 11.54 -1.12 -21.48
CA THR A 113 10.15 -1.42 -21.85
C THR A 113 10.07 -2.02 -23.26
N ASN A 114 8.86 -2.38 -23.68
CA ASN A 114 8.60 -2.75 -25.09
C ASN A 114 8.78 -1.60 -26.09
N ILE A 115 8.92 -0.36 -25.63
CA ILE A 115 9.13 0.82 -26.48
C ILE A 115 10.63 1.12 -26.53
N LYS A 116 11.18 1.22 -27.74
CA LYS A 116 12.60 1.51 -27.95
C LYS A 116 13.01 2.81 -27.24
N ASN A 117 14.14 2.79 -26.53
CA ASN A 117 14.72 3.90 -25.76
C ASN A 117 13.82 4.40 -24.60
N VAL A 118 12.86 3.60 -24.15
CA VAL A 118 12.06 3.88 -22.98
C VAL A 118 12.34 2.85 -21.90
N TYR A 119 12.73 3.33 -20.74
CA TYR A 119 13.04 2.55 -19.54
C TYR A 119 12.02 2.85 -18.45
N ALA A 120 11.77 1.88 -17.59
CA ALA A 120 10.98 2.07 -16.38
C ALA A 120 11.70 1.44 -15.19
N VAL A 121 11.76 2.17 -14.07
CA VAL A 121 12.51 1.75 -12.87
C VAL A 121 11.73 2.07 -11.60
N GLY A 122 12.11 1.46 -10.48
CA GLY A 122 11.50 1.71 -9.18
C GLY A 122 10.13 1.04 -9.01
N ASP A 123 9.26 1.66 -8.23
CA ASP A 123 8.00 1.04 -7.77
C ASP A 123 6.93 0.92 -8.86
N VAL A 124 7.13 1.51 -10.03
CA VAL A 124 6.18 1.43 -11.16
C VAL A 124 6.30 0.15 -11.97
N ILE A 125 7.39 -0.61 -11.81
CA ILE A 125 7.63 -1.85 -12.53
C ILE A 125 7.08 -3.07 -11.78
N ASN A 126 6.89 -4.17 -12.51
CA ASN A 126 6.54 -5.44 -11.90
C ASN A 126 7.73 -6.02 -11.14
N SER A 127 7.80 -5.74 -9.84
CA SER A 127 8.85 -6.21 -8.92
C SER A 127 8.23 -6.89 -7.71
N ASN A 128 8.92 -7.92 -7.21
CA ASN A 128 8.52 -8.65 -5.99
C ASN A 128 8.81 -7.85 -4.70
N LEU A 129 9.75 -6.93 -4.74
CA LEU A 129 10.16 -6.12 -3.59
C LEU A 129 10.19 -4.64 -3.97
N ARG A 130 9.44 -3.82 -3.24
CA ARG A 130 9.35 -2.37 -3.38
C ARG A 130 9.97 -1.71 -2.17
N GLN A 131 11.22 -1.29 -2.31
CA GLN A 131 12.02 -0.62 -1.30
C GLN A 131 12.92 0.42 -1.97
N ILE A 132 13.39 1.41 -1.22
CA ILE A 132 14.28 2.44 -1.74
C ILE A 132 15.52 1.82 -2.38
N VAL A 133 16.12 0.81 -1.75
CA VAL A 133 17.33 0.14 -2.27
C VAL A 133 17.06 -0.56 -3.61
N THR A 134 15.91 -1.18 -3.82
CA THR A 134 15.57 -1.81 -5.12
C THR A 134 15.25 -0.79 -6.19
N ALA A 135 14.65 0.33 -5.83
CA ALA A 135 14.43 1.45 -6.74
C ALA A 135 15.76 2.08 -7.20
N CYS A 136 16.70 2.31 -6.28
CA CYS A 136 18.05 2.80 -6.60
C CYS A 136 18.80 1.81 -7.50
N SER A 137 18.77 0.51 -7.18
CA SER A 137 19.41 -0.53 -7.97
C SER A 137 18.89 -0.56 -9.41
N SER A 138 17.57 -0.55 -9.60
CA SER A 138 16.98 -0.54 -10.93
C SER A 138 17.37 0.70 -11.74
N GLY A 139 17.42 1.87 -11.09
CA GLY A 139 17.90 3.11 -11.71
C GLY A 139 19.36 3.04 -12.16
N ALA A 140 20.25 2.48 -11.33
CA ALA A 140 21.67 2.32 -11.65
C ALA A 140 21.90 1.38 -12.84
N ILE A 141 21.17 0.24 -12.86
CA ILE A 141 21.29 -0.74 -13.97
C ILE A 141 20.79 -0.14 -15.28
N ALA A 142 19.64 0.53 -15.26
CA ALA A 142 19.11 1.20 -16.45
C ALA A 142 20.06 2.28 -16.97
N ALA A 143 20.63 3.10 -16.09
CA ALA A 143 21.59 4.13 -16.46
C ALA A 143 22.86 3.54 -17.10
N GLN A 144 23.37 2.43 -16.56
CA GLN A 144 24.53 1.73 -17.12
C GLN A 144 24.22 1.15 -18.51
N ASP A 145 23.03 0.55 -18.69
CA ASP A 145 22.63 0.03 -20.02
C ASP A 145 22.48 1.16 -21.05
N ILE A 146 21.88 2.30 -20.66
CA ILE A 146 21.77 3.48 -21.53
C ILE A 146 23.16 3.97 -21.94
N SER A 147 24.10 4.06 -21.00
CA SER A 147 25.49 4.49 -21.30
C SER A 147 26.18 3.56 -22.28
N ASN A 148 26.01 2.25 -22.14
CA ASN A 148 26.63 1.25 -22.98
C ASN A 148 26.04 1.23 -24.42
N ASN A 149 24.78 1.59 -24.59
CA ASN A 149 24.09 1.55 -25.88
C ASN A 149 24.13 2.87 -26.64
N ASN A 150 24.65 3.96 -26.04
CA ASN A 150 24.79 5.27 -26.66
C ASN A 150 26.25 5.52 -27.15
N ASN A 151 27.15 4.56 -27.02
CA ASN A 151 28.47 4.52 -27.60
C ASN A 151 28.47 3.59 -28.84
#